data_85e4c254411048e0b4b0b86a909c1313
#
_entry.id   85e4c254411048e0b4b0b86a909c1313
#
_cell.length_a   1.000
_cell.length_b   1.000
_cell.length_c   1.000
_cell.angle_alpha   90.00
_cell.angle_beta   90.00
_cell.angle_gamma   90.00
#
_symmetry.space_group_name_H-M   'P 1'
#
loop_
_entity.id
_entity.type
_entity.pdbx_description
1 polymer ?
#
loop_
_entity_poly.entity_id
_entity_poly.type
_entity_poly.pdbx_seq_one_letter_code
_entity_poly.pdbx_strand_id
1 'polypeptide(L)'
;MRKNIDSSRNRLVASGFELDKRVIQHEPLGFHDYNCLQMNAFAVVSDSGTLPEESSFFTSVGHPFPAVCIRTSTERPEALDKGDFILAGIDGDHLLQAVDVAVEMNKNRDLGIPVPDYVDENVSDKVVKIIQSYTGVVNKMVWRKE
;
A
#
# COMPACT_ATOMS: atom_id res chain seq x y z
N MET A 1 9.86 4.60 -13.19
CA MET A 1 9.10 3.35 -12.97
C MET A 1 9.43 2.25 -13.98
N ARG A 2 9.42 2.46 -15.31
CA ARG A 2 9.78 1.44 -16.33
C ARG A 2 11.14 0.76 -16.09
N LYS A 3 12.20 1.49 -15.70
CA LYS A 3 13.55 0.92 -15.47
C LYS A 3 13.64 -0.18 -14.39
N ASN A 4 12.75 -0.18 -13.41
CA ASN A 4 12.78 -1.18 -12.32
C ASN A 4 12.14 -2.51 -12.74
N ILE A 5 11.11 -2.48 -13.57
CA ILE A 5 10.43 -3.69 -14.07
C ILE A 5 11.36 -4.46 -15.02
N ASP A 6 12.03 -3.76 -15.93
CA ASP A 6 13.02 -4.37 -16.81
C ASP A 6 14.17 -5.01 -16.01
N SER A 7 14.61 -4.37 -14.92
CA SER A 7 15.63 -4.90 -14.02
C SER A 7 15.18 -6.21 -13.34
N SER A 8 13.95 -6.28 -12.84
CA SER A 8 13.43 -7.49 -12.19
C SER A 8 13.23 -8.63 -13.17
N ARG A 9 12.66 -8.36 -14.35
CA ARG A 9 12.51 -9.34 -15.43
C ARG A 9 13.87 -9.88 -15.90
N ASN A 10 14.86 -9.00 -16.10
CA ASN A 10 16.21 -9.38 -16.51
C ASN A 10 16.91 -10.25 -15.45
N ARG A 11 16.72 -9.95 -14.16
CA ARG A 11 17.25 -10.78 -13.07
C ARG A 11 16.60 -12.15 -13.04
N LEU A 12 15.30 -12.23 -13.24
CA LEU A 12 14.55 -13.48 -13.29
C LEU A 12 15.07 -14.37 -14.42
N VAL A 13 15.22 -13.81 -15.64
CA VAL A 13 15.80 -14.51 -16.79
C VAL A 13 17.23 -14.95 -16.51
N ALA A 14 18.06 -14.06 -15.93
CA ALA A 14 19.45 -14.37 -15.61
C ALA A 14 19.60 -15.46 -14.53
N SER A 15 18.63 -15.61 -13.64
CA SER A 15 18.62 -16.66 -12.61
C SER A 15 18.26 -18.04 -13.16
N GLY A 16 17.77 -18.14 -14.40
CA GLY A 16 17.27 -19.37 -14.99
C GLY A 16 15.98 -19.90 -14.34
N PHE A 17 15.31 -19.08 -13.53
CA PHE A 17 14.07 -19.47 -12.88
C PHE A 17 12.89 -19.41 -13.87
N GLU A 18 12.20 -20.53 -14.02
CA GLU A 18 11.00 -20.62 -14.85
C GLU A 18 9.76 -20.33 -14.00
N LEU A 19 8.97 -19.35 -14.43
CA LEU A 19 7.71 -19.04 -13.79
C LEU A 19 6.65 -20.11 -14.11
N ASP A 20 5.82 -20.43 -13.13
CA ASP A 20 4.64 -21.25 -13.36
C ASP A 20 3.74 -20.58 -14.42
N LYS A 21 3.09 -21.40 -15.28
CA LYS A 21 2.20 -20.92 -16.35
C LYS A 21 1.01 -20.07 -15.89
N ARG A 22 0.69 -20.13 -14.60
CA ARG A 22 -0.37 -19.32 -13.99
C ARG A 22 0.09 -17.90 -13.66
N VAL A 23 1.39 -17.64 -13.66
CA VAL A 23 1.93 -16.32 -13.38
C VAL A 23 1.79 -15.42 -14.61
N ILE A 24 1.01 -14.37 -14.45
CA ILE A 24 0.78 -13.37 -15.49
C ILE A 24 1.66 -12.15 -15.20
N GLN A 25 2.58 -11.87 -16.11
CA GLN A 25 3.42 -10.66 -16.05
C GLN A 25 2.75 -9.52 -16.80
N HIS A 26 2.47 -8.42 -16.09
CA HIS A 26 1.89 -7.22 -16.67
C HIS A 26 2.91 -6.10 -16.84
N GLU A 27 2.67 -5.20 -17.77
CA GLU A 27 3.19 -3.84 -17.73
C GLU A 27 2.50 -3.07 -16.57
N PRO A 28 3.09 -1.94 -16.12
CA PRO A 28 2.45 -1.13 -15.07
C PRO A 28 1.01 -0.80 -15.44
N LEU A 29 0.11 -1.15 -14.55
CA LEU A 29 -1.31 -0.89 -14.70
C LEU A 29 -1.64 0.59 -14.47
N GLY A 30 -2.75 1.04 -15.01
CA GLY A 30 -3.35 2.32 -14.66
C GLY A 30 -3.88 2.30 -13.23
N PHE A 31 -4.06 3.48 -12.64
CA PHE A 31 -4.51 3.63 -11.25
C PHE A 31 -5.82 2.88 -10.96
N HIS A 32 -6.81 3.03 -11.84
CA HIS A 32 -8.12 2.38 -11.66
C HIS A 32 -8.06 0.87 -11.79
N ASP A 33 -7.30 0.36 -12.76
CA ASP A 33 -7.16 -1.08 -12.99
C ASP A 33 -6.43 -1.73 -11.81
N TYR A 34 -5.38 -1.08 -11.31
CA TYR A 34 -4.62 -1.55 -10.14
C TYR A 34 -5.51 -1.64 -8.90
N ASN A 35 -6.25 -0.57 -8.58
CA ASN A 35 -7.16 -0.56 -7.43
C ASN A 35 -8.29 -1.59 -7.57
N CYS A 36 -8.83 -1.77 -8.77
CA CYS A 36 -9.83 -2.79 -9.04
C CYS A 36 -9.29 -4.20 -8.77
N LEU A 37 -8.06 -4.48 -9.19
CA LEU A 37 -7.41 -5.76 -8.90
C LEU A 37 -7.16 -5.97 -7.41
N GLN A 38 -6.70 -4.94 -6.68
CA GLN A 38 -6.52 -5.03 -5.23
C GLN A 38 -7.82 -5.39 -4.50
N MET A 39 -8.90 -4.66 -4.79
CA MET A 39 -10.21 -4.90 -4.15
C MET A 39 -10.78 -6.29 -4.40
N ASN A 40 -10.37 -6.95 -5.49
CA ASN A 40 -10.88 -8.27 -5.88
C ASN A 40 -9.82 -9.39 -5.76
N ALA A 41 -8.65 -9.08 -5.20
CA ALA A 41 -7.59 -10.06 -5.03
C ALA A 41 -7.90 -11.03 -3.89
N PHE A 42 -7.45 -12.27 -4.03
CA PHE A 42 -7.42 -13.23 -2.93
C PHE A 42 -6.51 -12.76 -1.79
N ALA A 43 -5.36 -12.20 -2.13
CA ALA A 43 -4.44 -11.49 -1.26
C ALA A 43 -3.57 -10.54 -2.10
N VAL A 44 -3.12 -9.45 -1.50
CA VAL A 44 -2.17 -8.52 -2.10
C VAL A 44 -0.84 -8.64 -1.38
N VAL A 45 0.19 -9.02 -2.13
CA VAL A 45 1.57 -9.12 -1.62
C VAL A 45 2.42 -8.07 -2.31
N SER A 46 3.04 -7.19 -1.55
CA SER A 46 3.80 -6.06 -2.11
C SER A 46 4.95 -5.63 -1.21
N ASP A 47 5.99 -5.07 -1.82
CA ASP A 47 7.07 -4.35 -1.14
C ASP A 47 6.84 -2.83 -1.13
N SER A 48 5.70 -2.38 -1.62
CA SER A 48 5.34 -0.95 -1.68
C SER A 48 5.15 -0.35 -0.29
N GLY A 49 5.69 0.84 -0.07
CA GLY A 49 5.43 1.63 1.14
C GLY A 49 3.99 2.17 1.22
N THR A 50 3.24 2.18 0.11
CA THR A 50 1.85 2.64 0.07
C THR A 50 0.81 1.55 0.37
N LEU A 51 1.22 0.28 0.35
CA LEU A 51 0.30 -0.83 0.67
C LEU A 51 -0.46 -0.65 1.99
N PRO A 52 0.19 -0.23 3.09
CA PRO A 52 -0.51 0.04 4.35
C PRO A 52 -1.56 1.15 4.26
N GLU A 53 -1.25 2.23 3.53
CA GLU A 53 -2.18 3.35 3.30
C GLU A 53 -3.38 2.90 2.47
N GLU A 54 -3.12 2.13 1.41
CA GLU A 54 -4.15 1.56 0.52
C GLU A 54 -5.05 0.59 1.30
N SER A 55 -4.47 -0.34 2.07
CA SER A 55 -5.24 -1.29 2.89
C SER A 55 -6.13 -0.59 3.90
N SER A 56 -5.61 0.40 4.61
CA SER A 56 -6.36 1.21 5.57
C SER A 56 -7.52 1.96 4.91
N PHE A 57 -7.25 2.62 3.78
CA PHE A 57 -8.27 3.34 3.01
C PHE A 57 -9.39 2.41 2.53
N PHE A 58 -9.04 1.31 1.87
CA PHE A 58 -10.03 0.37 1.34
C PHE A 58 -10.85 -0.30 2.45
N THR A 59 -10.26 -0.57 3.60
CA THR A 59 -10.99 -1.05 4.79
C THR A 59 -12.01 0.00 5.24
N SER A 60 -11.67 1.28 5.25
CA SER A 60 -12.56 2.36 5.67
C SER A 60 -13.78 2.54 4.77
N VAL A 61 -13.64 2.25 3.48
CA VAL A 61 -14.73 2.38 2.48
C VAL A 61 -15.48 1.06 2.21
N GLY A 62 -15.19 0.02 2.99
CA GLY A 62 -15.92 -1.25 2.94
C GLY A 62 -15.44 -2.23 1.86
N HIS A 63 -14.25 -2.04 1.33
CA HIS A 63 -13.61 -2.92 0.34
C HIS A 63 -12.25 -3.47 0.82
N PRO A 64 -12.19 -4.08 2.01
CA PRO A 64 -10.93 -4.60 2.54
C PRO A 64 -10.37 -5.73 1.67
N PHE A 65 -9.07 -5.87 1.69
CA PHE A 65 -8.37 -6.99 1.08
C PHE A 65 -7.26 -7.51 2.00
N PRO A 66 -6.91 -8.81 1.96
CA PRO A 66 -5.77 -9.35 2.71
C PRO A 66 -4.47 -8.73 2.22
N ALA A 67 -3.80 -7.92 3.06
CA ALA A 67 -2.59 -7.18 2.73
C ALA A 67 -1.36 -7.78 3.42
N VAL A 68 -0.34 -8.12 2.65
CA VAL A 68 0.93 -8.67 3.15
C VAL A 68 2.11 -7.92 2.55
N CYS A 69 2.96 -7.37 3.41
CA CYS A 69 4.14 -6.61 3.01
C CYS A 69 5.39 -7.49 3.10
N ILE A 70 6.13 -7.63 1.98
CA ILE A 70 7.38 -8.40 1.89
C ILE A 70 8.61 -7.54 2.18
N ARG A 71 8.64 -6.94 3.35
CA ARG A 71 9.73 -6.09 3.84
C ARG A 71 10.16 -6.53 5.23
N THR A 72 11.36 -6.13 5.64
CA THR A 72 11.89 -6.36 6.99
C THR A 72 11.57 -5.22 7.96
N SER A 73 11.07 -4.10 7.45
CA SER A 73 10.65 -2.93 8.22
C SER A 73 9.57 -2.17 7.49
N THR A 74 8.85 -1.32 8.21
CA THR A 74 7.82 -0.44 7.65
C THR A 74 8.08 1.01 8.06
N GLU A 75 7.72 1.92 7.18
CA GLU A 75 7.67 3.37 7.44
C GLU A 75 6.28 3.80 7.94
N ARG A 76 5.38 2.82 8.12
CA ARG A 76 3.99 3.00 8.54
C ARG A 76 3.66 2.12 9.76
N PRO A 77 4.38 2.32 10.88
CA PRO A 77 4.17 1.49 12.08
C PRO A 77 2.75 1.65 12.64
N GLU A 78 2.13 2.81 12.46
CA GLU A 78 0.75 3.09 12.86
C GLU A 78 -0.27 2.17 12.17
N ALA A 79 -0.08 1.82 10.90
CA ALA A 79 -0.95 0.89 10.20
C ALA A 79 -0.71 -0.56 10.63
N LEU A 80 0.54 -0.91 10.98
CA LEU A 80 0.87 -2.21 11.55
C LEU A 80 0.23 -2.37 12.93
N ASP A 81 0.30 -1.35 13.79
CA ASP A 81 -0.32 -1.35 15.13
C ASP A 81 -1.85 -1.46 15.07
N LYS A 82 -2.46 -1.02 13.98
CA LYS A 82 -3.90 -1.13 13.73
C LYS A 82 -4.32 -2.43 13.07
N GLY A 83 -3.37 -3.25 12.63
CA GLY A 83 -3.64 -4.54 12.00
C GLY A 83 -4.11 -4.44 10.54
N ASP A 84 -3.84 -3.33 9.86
CA ASP A 84 -4.27 -3.11 8.47
C ASP A 84 -3.51 -3.99 7.46
N PHE A 85 -2.35 -4.52 7.85
CA PHE A 85 -1.55 -5.42 7.02
C PHE A 85 -0.63 -6.30 7.88
N ILE A 86 -0.06 -7.35 7.28
CA ILE A 86 0.95 -8.20 7.92
C ILE A 86 2.33 -7.89 7.30
N LEU A 87 3.32 -7.63 8.16
CA LEU A 87 4.73 -7.49 7.76
C LEU A 87 5.39 -8.88 7.80
N ALA A 88 5.55 -9.53 6.64
CA ALA A 88 5.97 -10.92 6.53
C ALA A 88 7.49 -11.12 6.49
N GLY A 89 8.27 -10.06 6.29
CA GLY A 89 9.70 -10.22 5.98
C GLY A 89 9.94 -10.68 4.54
N ILE A 90 11.09 -11.33 4.31
CA ILE A 90 11.53 -11.78 2.98
C ILE A 90 11.72 -13.30 2.90
N ASP A 91 11.36 -14.02 3.94
CA ASP A 91 11.42 -15.49 3.98
C ASP A 91 10.17 -16.09 3.35
N GLY A 92 10.35 -17.13 2.51
CA GLY A 92 9.26 -17.70 1.73
C GLY A 92 8.20 -18.42 2.57
N ASP A 93 8.62 -19.16 3.59
CA ASP A 93 7.69 -19.92 4.45
C ASP A 93 6.89 -18.97 5.33
N HIS A 94 7.54 -17.95 5.89
CA HIS A 94 6.87 -16.89 6.65
C HIS A 94 5.90 -16.08 5.78
N LEU A 95 6.26 -15.83 4.52
CA LEU A 95 5.39 -15.14 3.57
C LEU A 95 4.10 -15.94 3.31
N LEU A 96 4.22 -17.23 3.03
CA LEU A 96 3.05 -18.08 2.78
C LEU A 96 2.15 -18.16 4.02
N GLN A 97 2.74 -18.32 5.21
CA GLN A 97 1.99 -18.30 6.46
C GLN A 97 1.27 -16.95 6.69
N ALA A 98 1.94 -15.83 6.40
CA ALA A 98 1.35 -14.50 6.53
C ALA A 98 0.16 -14.31 5.57
N VAL A 99 0.25 -14.83 4.35
CA VAL A 99 -0.87 -14.80 3.38
C VAL A 99 -2.05 -15.62 3.91
N ASP A 100 -1.81 -16.83 4.40
CA ASP A 100 -2.88 -17.69 4.94
C ASP A 100 -3.57 -17.02 6.14
N VAL A 101 -2.80 -16.42 7.05
CA VAL A 101 -3.34 -15.70 8.21
C VAL A 101 -4.15 -14.47 7.76
N ALA A 102 -3.62 -13.65 6.85
CA ALA A 102 -4.33 -12.46 6.36
C ALA A 102 -5.66 -12.82 5.68
N VAL A 103 -5.66 -13.88 4.87
CA VAL A 103 -6.86 -14.38 4.21
C VAL A 103 -7.90 -14.89 5.21
N GLU A 104 -7.47 -15.63 6.23
CA GLU A 104 -8.38 -16.15 7.25
C GLU A 104 -8.97 -15.03 8.12
N MET A 105 -8.16 -14.06 8.52
CA MET A 105 -8.62 -12.87 9.25
C MET A 105 -9.65 -12.09 8.42
N ASN A 106 -9.39 -11.88 7.13
CA ASN A 106 -10.32 -11.20 6.24
C ASN A 106 -11.66 -11.93 6.11
N LYS A 107 -11.67 -13.27 6.01
CA LYS A 107 -12.89 -14.10 6.01
C LYS A 107 -13.69 -13.92 7.30
N ASN A 108 -13.00 -13.83 8.44
CA ASN A 108 -13.61 -13.66 9.76
C ASN A 108 -13.99 -12.21 10.06
N ARG A 109 -13.76 -11.29 9.12
CA ARG A 109 -13.98 -9.85 9.26
C ARG A 109 -13.14 -9.18 10.35
N ASP A 110 -12.00 -9.74 10.65
CA ASP A 110 -10.95 -9.10 11.45
C ASP A 110 -10.03 -8.32 10.50
N LEU A 111 -10.45 -7.11 10.19
CA LEU A 111 -9.93 -6.31 9.07
C LEU A 111 -8.96 -5.21 9.52
N GLY A 112 -8.61 -5.20 10.81
CA GLY A 112 -7.88 -4.09 11.39
C GLY A 112 -8.76 -2.85 11.63
N ILE A 113 -8.13 -1.78 12.08
CA ILE A 113 -8.78 -0.50 12.37
C ILE A 113 -8.16 0.56 11.45
N PRO A 114 -8.93 1.15 10.51
CA PRO A 114 -8.39 2.14 9.60
C PRO A 114 -7.67 3.29 10.33
N VAL A 115 -6.48 3.62 9.85
CA VAL A 115 -5.68 4.74 10.39
C VAL A 115 -6.36 6.06 10.00
N PRO A 116 -6.68 6.95 10.95
CA PRO A 116 -7.40 8.19 10.66
C PRO A 116 -6.73 9.08 9.60
N ASP A 117 -5.40 9.09 9.57
CA ASP A 117 -4.62 9.92 8.65
C ASP A 117 -4.65 9.41 7.19
N TYR A 118 -5.15 8.18 6.94
CA TYR A 118 -5.17 7.56 5.61
C TYR A 118 -6.56 7.46 4.99
N VAL A 119 -7.60 7.83 5.73
CA VAL A 119 -9.00 7.66 5.30
C VAL A 119 -9.67 8.96 4.87
N ASP A 120 -8.93 10.06 4.87
CA ASP A 120 -9.44 11.37 4.53
C ASP A 120 -9.80 11.47 3.04
N GLU A 121 -11.03 11.88 2.76
CA GLU A 121 -11.50 12.23 1.43
C GLU A 121 -11.36 13.74 1.15
N ASN A 122 -11.46 14.12 -0.14
CA ASN A 122 -11.39 15.51 -0.58
C ASN A 122 -10.11 16.24 -0.12
N VAL A 123 -8.98 15.53 -0.17
CA VAL A 123 -7.69 16.04 0.30
C VAL A 123 -7.28 17.32 -0.44
N SER A 124 -7.59 17.44 -1.73
CA SER A 124 -7.33 18.67 -2.49
C SER A 124 -7.95 19.91 -1.88
N ASP A 125 -9.22 19.83 -1.43
CA ASP A 125 -9.91 20.93 -0.80
C ASP A 125 -9.31 21.29 0.57
N LYS A 126 -8.89 20.29 1.32
CA LYS A 126 -8.17 20.47 2.60
C LYS A 126 -6.83 21.17 2.38
N VAL A 127 -6.08 20.77 1.35
CA VAL A 127 -4.80 21.40 0.98
C VAL A 127 -5.02 22.86 0.60
N VAL A 128 -6.03 23.18 -0.21
CA VAL A 128 -6.36 24.56 -0.56
C VAL A 128 -6.68 25.39 0.70
N LYS A 129 -7.48 24.86 1.62
CA LYS A 129 -7.79 25.54 2.90
C LYS A 129 -6.55 25.79 3.75
N ILE A 130 -5.64 24.83 3.82
CA ILE A 130 -4.37 24.96 4.55
C ILE A 130 -3.52 26.07 3.92
N ILE A 131 -3.35 26.06 2.60
CA ILE A 131 -2.58 27.10 1.88
C ILE A 131 -3.18 28.47 2.14
N GLN A 132 -4.50 28.64 2.00
CA GLN A 132 -5.17 29.91 2.26
C GLN A 132 -5.02 30.37 3.71
N SER A 133 -5.08 29.45 4.65
CA SER A 133 -4.95 29.78 6.08
C SER A 133 -3.53 30.21 6.47
N TYR A 134 -2.52 29.51 5.96
CA TYR A 134 -1.14 29.69 6.41
C TYR A 134 -0.30 30.66 5.58
N THR A 135 -0.69 30.95 4.34
CA THR A 135 0.13 31.82 3.47
C THR A 135 0.39 33.18 4.10
N GLY A 136 -0.61 33.84 4.65
CA GLY A 136 -0.46 35.13 5.34
C GLY A 136 0.41 35.03 6.60
N VAL A 137 0.22 33.96 7.38
CA VAL A 137 0.99 33.71 8.60
C VAL A 137 2.47 33.49 8.26
N VAL A 138 2.76 32.63 7.29
CA VAL A 138 4.13 32.34 6.86
C VAL A 138 4.80 33.59 6.29
N ASN A 139 4.10 34.36 5.43
CA ASN A 139 4.63 35.60 4.89
C ASN A 139 5.03 36.57 6.00
N LYS A 140 4.15 36.77 6.99
CA LYS A 140 4.41 37.69 8.10
C LYS A 140 5.46 37.18 9.08
N MET A 141 5.31 35.94 9.55
CA MET A 141 6.13 35.40 10.66
C MET A 141 7.48 34.86 10.22
N VAL A 142 7.56 34.26 9.04
CA VAL A 142 8.77 33.63 8.53
C VAL A 142 9.51 34.53 7.57
N TRP A 143 8.81 35.02 6.56
CA TRP A 143 9.43 35.81 5.48
C TRP A 143 9.46 37.32 5.77
N ARG A 144 8.80 37.81 6.84
CA ARG A 144 8.73 39.22 7.24
C ARG A 144 8.34 40.14 6.07
N LYS A 145 7.46 39.66 5.21
CA LYS A 145 6.87 40.46 4.13
C LYS A 145 5.76 41.34 4.70
N GLU A 146 5.75 42.61 4.31
CA GLU A 146 4.70 43.56 4.64
C GLU A 146 3.42 43.29 3.80
#